data_4a40aa79efc620acdb2bdb00416ee614
#
_entry.id   4a40aa79efc620acdb2bdb00416ee614
#
_cell.length_a   1.000
_cell.length_b   1.000
_cell.length_c   1.000
_cell.angle_alpha   90.00
_cell.angle_beta   90.00
_cell.angle_gamma   90.00
#
_symmetry.space_group_name_H-M   'P 1'
#
loop_
_entity.id
_entity.type
_entity.pdbx_description
1 polymer ?
#
loop_
_entity_poly.entity_id
_entity_poly.type
_entity_poly.pdbx_seq_one_letter_code
_entity_poly.pdbx_strand_id
1 'polypeptide(L)'
;MRISRIAFGCMSLGDDYAASESILHRAVELGINFFDTADLYAKGLNETMVGKALKPYRRNVYIASKVGNQWRADGSGWNWNPRKEYILEQVEGSLKRLQVDHIDLYQLHGGTIEDNIDESIEAFELLKQQGKISHYGISSIRPNVIREYVKRSNIVSVMMQYSLLDRRPEESCLQLLQDNNIGVLARGTVAQGLLVNKPAKPYLNYSAEDVAKAAKAVQSVTDGDRTAAQMAMRFVLRTPGISSIVAGIRTMQQLEEAVQAAKPFITEAELHTLRTVIVANKYEQHR
;
A
#
# COMPACT_ATOMS: atom_id res chain seq x y z
N MET A 1 -2.24 8.34 -13.66
CA MET A 1 -2.98 8.81 -12.46
C MET A 1 -2.16 9.87 -11.73
N ARG A 2 -2.79 10.90 -11.18
CA ARG A 2 -2.15 11.89 -10.30
C ARG A 2 -2.73 11.73 -8.90
N ILE A 3 -2.07 10.96 -8.07
CA ILE A 3 -2.55 10.56 -6.74
C ILE A 3 -1.96 11.43 -5.63
N SER A 4 -2.69 11.55 -4.51
CA SER A 4 -2.22 12.22 -3.28
C SER A 4 -1.02 11.50 -2.67
N ARG A 5 -0.15 12.24 -1.99
CA ARG A 5 1.04 11.67 -1.31
C ARG A 5 0.69 10.73 -0.15
N ILE A 6 -0.49 10.92 0.42
CA ILE A 6 -1.13 9.99 1.36
C ILE A 6 -2.35 9.40 0.66
N ALA A 7 -2.41 8.09 0.62
CA ALA A 7 -3.53 7.28 0.17
C ALA A 7 -4.21 6.62 1.37
N PHE A 8 -5.49 6.35 1.26
CA PHE A 8 -6.26 5.69 2.30
C PHE A 8 -6.22 4.17 2.12
N GLY A 9 -5.59 3.44 3.05
CA GLY A 9 -5.63 1.98 3.10
C GLY A 9 -6.88 1.48 3.82
N CYS A 10 -7.86 1.02 3.06
CA CYS A 10 -9.20 0.69 3.56
C CYS A 10 -9.26 -0.63 4.36
N MET A 11 -8.22 -1.47 4.34
CA MET A 11 -8.17 -2.74 5.10
C MET A 11 -8.46 -2.55 6.60
N SER A 12 -8.16 -1.38 7.13
CA SER A 12 -8.28 -1.07 8.56
C SER A 12 -9.66 -0.52 8.98
N LEU A 13 -10.56 -0.30 8.03
CA LEU A 13 -11.94 0.12 8.33
C LEU A 13 -12.64 -0.98 9.13
N GLY A 14 -13.42 -0.56 10.14
CA GLY A 14 -14.25 -1.46 10.93
C GLY A 14 -15.54 -1.85 10.22
N ASP A 15 -16.37 -2.63 10.91
CA ASP A 15 -17.65 -3.12 10.38
C ASP A 15 -18.78 -2.08 10.48
N ASP A 16 -18.57 -0.99 11.21
CA ASP A 16 -19.52 0.13 11.30
C ASP A 16 -19.45 0.97 10.02
N TYR A 17 -20.51 0.85 9.20
CA TYR A 17 -20.59 1.58 7.93
C TYR A 17 -20.63 3.09 8.14
N ALA A 18 -21.41 3.59 9.11
CA ALA A 18 -21.58 5.05 9.32
C ALA A 18 -20.26 5.71 9.74
N ALA A 19 -19.52 5.06 10.65
CA ALA A 19 -18.19 5.51 11.04
C ALA A 19 -17.20 5.45 9.86
N SER A 20 -17.24 4.37 9.08
CA SER A 20 -16.39 4.19 7.90
C SER A 20 -16.70 5.20 6.79
N GLU A 21 -17.98 5.48 6.53
CA GLU A 21 -18.42 6.51 5.57
C GLU A 21 -17.94 7.90 5.98
N SER A 22 -18.14 8.27 7.25
CA SER A 22 -17.72 9.57 7.79
C SER A 22 -16.21 9.80 7.61
N ILE A 23 -15.37 8.81 7.92
CA ILE A 23 -13.92 8.95 7.82
C ILE A 23 -13.45 8.97 6.35
N LEU A 24 -14.11 8.23 5.45
CA LEU A 24 -13.81 8.25 4.01
C LEU A 24 -14.20 9.60 3.38
N HIS A 25 -15.35 10.16 3.73
CA HIS A 25 -15.76 11.49 3.27
C HIS A 25 -14.78 12.55 3.75
N ARG A 26 -14.42 12.51 5.04
CA ARG A 26 -13.43 13.43 5.60
C ARG A 26 -12.06 13.31 4.93
N ALA A 27 -11.65 12.10 4.54
CA ALA A 27 -10.42 11.88 3.79
C ALA A 27 -10.43 12.60 2.44
N VAL A 28 -11.55 12.54 1.71
CA VAL A 28 -11.72 13.27 0.44
C VAL A 28 -11.65 14.79 0.66
N GLU A 29 -12.34 15.31 1.68
CA GLU A 29 -12.29 16.75 2.03
C GLU A 29 -10.88 17.22 2.35
N LEU A 30 -10.07 16.37 2.98
CA LEU A 30 -8.66 16.66 3.31
C LEU A 30 -7.71 16.47 2.12
N GLY A 31 -8.22 16.14 0.92
CA GLY A 31 -7.45 16.04 -0.31
C GLY A 31 -6.86 14.67 -0.59
N ILE A 32 -7.23 13.62 0.15
CA ILE A 32 -6.92 12.24 -0.24
C ILE A 32 -7.78 11.88 -1.44
N ASN A 33 -7.14 11.46 -2.53
CA ASN A 33 -7.83 11.08 -3.76
C ASN A 33 -7.53 9.65 -4.21
N PHE A 34 -6.85 8.83 -3.40
CA PHE A 34 -6.55 7.45 -3.71
C PHE A 34 -6.93 6.53 -2.53
N PHE A 35 -7.80 5.54 -2.80
CA PHE A 35 -8.37 4.63 -1.83
C PHE A 35 -8.07 3.20 -2.23
N ASP A 36 -7.40 2.45 -1.35
CA ASP A 36 -6.91 1.10 -1.61
C ASP A 36 -7.70 0.07 -0.81
N THR A 37 -8.33 -0.85 -1.51
CA THR A 37 -9.06 -2.00 -0.95
C THR A 37 -8.58 -3.31 -1.58
N ALA A 38 -9.29 -4.42 -1.36
CA ALA A 38 -9.08 -5.71 -2.01
C ALA A 38 -10.33 -6.60 -1.88
N ASP A 39 -10.49 -7.53 -2.82
CA ASP A 39 -11.52 -8.58 -2.79
C ASP A 39 -11.40 -9.47 -1.56
N LEU A 40 -10.17 -9.69 -1.09
CA LEU A 40 -9.86 -10.47 0.09
C LEU A 40 -10.39 -9.85 1.40
N TYR A 41 -10.44 -8.51 1.49
CA TYR A 41 -10.73 -7.82 2.75
C TYR A 41 -12.18 -8.01 3.17
N ALA A 42 -12.37 -8.60 4.37
CA ALA A 42 -13.68 -8.95 4.91
C ALA A 42 -14.57 -9.71 3.88
N LYS A 43 -13.98 -10.60 3.08
CA LYS A 43 -14.69 -11.38 2.02
C LYS A 43 -15.47 -10.49 1.05
N GLY A 44 -14.89 -9.35 0.65
CA GLY A 44 -15.48 -8.39 -0.27
C GLY A 44 -16.40 -7.34 0.37
N LEU A 45 -16.75 -7.46 1.65
CA LEU A 45 -17.56 -6.44 2.34
C LEU A 45 -16.86 -5.08 2.38
N ASN A 46 -15.51 -5.08 2.49
CA ASN A 46 -14.73 -3.86 2.46
C ASN A 46 -14.91 -3.10 1.13
N GLU A 47 -14.85 -3.78 -0.02
CA GLU A 47 -15.15 -3.17 -1.32
C GLU A 47 -16.57 -2.61 -1.39
N THR A 48 -17.55 -3.32 -0.85
CA THR A 48 -18.96 -2.86 -0.81
C THR A 48 -19.11 -1.57 0.00
N MET A 49 -18.46 -1.49 1.15
CA MET A 49 -18.47 -0.29 2.01
C MET A 49 -17.77 0.89 1.33
N VAL A 50 -16.59 0.66 0.77
CA VAL A 50 -15.79 1.67 0.07
C VAL A 50 -16.55 2.20 -1.16
N GLY A 51 -17.10 1.31 -1.98
CA GLY A 51 -17.87 1.67 -3.16
C GLY A 51 -19.08 2.53 -2.83
N LYS A 52 -19.86 2.11 -1.82
CA LYS A 52 -21.03 2.87 -1.37
C LYS A 52 -20.65 4.25 -0.82
N ALA A 53 -19.63 4.33 0.04
CA ALA A 53 -19.20 5.58 0.65
C ALA A 53 -18.60 6.56 -0.36
N LEU A 54 -17.83 6.08 -1.33
CA LEU A 54 -17.16 6.94 -2.31
C LEU A 54 -18.00 7.23 -3.57
N LYS A 55 -19.20 6.65 -3.69
CA LYS A 55 -20.10 6.90 -4.83
C LYS A 55 -20.31 8.39 -5.14
N PRO A 56 -20.58 9.28 -4.16
CA PRO A 56 -20.73 10.70 -4.43
C PRO A 56 -19.47 11.40 -4.98
N TYR A 57 -18.30 10.82 -4.69
CA TYR A 57 -16.99 11.38 -5.02
C TYR A 57 -16.29 10.65 -6.17
N ARG A 58 -16.96 9.67 -6.83
CA ARG A 58 -16.32 8.75 -7.81
C ARG A 58 -15.48 9.47 -8.87
N ARG A 59 -15.91 10.63 -9.33
CA ARG A 59 -15.20 11.42 -10.36
C ARG A 59 -13.95 12.14 -9.83
N ASN A 60 -13.80 12.25 -8.53
CA ASN A 60 -12.74 13.01 -7.86
C ASN A 60 -11.69 12.10 -7.22
N VAL A 61 -11.94 10.79 -7.20
CA VAL A 61 -11.09 9.82 -6.52
C VAL A 61 -10.68 8.68 -7.44
N TYR A 62 -9.56 8.06 -7.11
CA TYR A 62 -9.08 6.81 -7.69
C TYR A 62 -9.30 5.67 -6.69
N ILE A 63 -9.87 4.58 -7.17
CA ILE A 63 -10.10 3.37 -6.38
C ILE A 63 -9.16 2.28 -6.88
N ALA A 64 -8.36 1.74 -5.95
CA ALA A 64 -7.54 0.57 -6.19
C ALA A 64 -8.14 -0.66 -5.51
N SER A 65 -8.14 -1.79 -6.21
CA SER A 65 -8.46 -3.08 -5.62
C SER A 65 -7.45 -4.14 -6.04
N LYS A 66 -7.57 -5.35 -5.47
CA LYS A 66 -6.58 -6.41 -5.67
C LYS A 66 -7.26 -7.76 -5.86
N VAL A 67 -6.53 -8.68 -6.51
CA VAL A 67 -6.98 -10.04 -6.85
C VAL A 67 -5.83 -11.04 -6.72
N GLY A 68 -6.13 -12.31 -6.57
CA GLY A 68 -5.16 -13.41 -6.54
C GLY A 68 -5.22 -14.25 -5.27
N ASN A 69 -5.93 -13.82 -4.24
CA ASN A 69 -6.17 -14.58 -3.03
C ASN A 69 -7.62 -15.10 -3.01
N GLN A 70 -7.81 -16.35 -3.41
CA GLN A 70 -9.11 -16.99 -3.52
C GLN A 70 -9.54 -17.60 -2.19
N TRP A 71 -10.65 -17.13 -1.63
CA TRP A 71 -11.25 -17.74 -0.45
C TRP A 71 -11.58 -19.21 -0.69
N ARG A 72 -11.26 -20.07 0.28
CA ARG A 72 -11.67 -21.47 0.29
C ARG A 72 -13.17 -21.54 0.49
N ALA A 73 -13.82 -22.55 -0.12
CA ALA A 73 -15.26 -22.73 -0.01
C ALA A 73 -15.77 -22.88 1.44
N ASP A 74 -14.96 -23.47 2.31
CA ASP A 74 -15.25 -23.65 3.73
C ASP A 74 -14.98 -22.40 4.58
N GLY A 75 -14.42 -21.34 3.99
CA GLY A 75 -14.08 -20.11 4.68
C GLY A 75 -12.89 -20.20 5.65
N SER A 76 -12.15 -21.30 5.66
CA SER A 76 -11.00 -21.54 6.58
C SER A 76 -9.77 -20.71 6.26
N GLY A 77 -9.77 -19.96 5.17
CA GLY A 77 -8.66 -19.16 4.68
C GLY A 77 -8.74 -18.98 3.17
N TRP A 78 -7.62 -18.69 2.56
CA TRP A 78 -7.53 -18.46 1.11
C TRP A 78 -6.35 -19.24 0.52
N ASN A 79 -6.44 -19.48 -0.79
CA ASN A 79 -5.40 -20.05 -1.62
C ASN A 79 -4.90 -18.99 -2.59
N TRP A 80 -3.62 -19.07 -2.96
CA TRP A 80 -3.06 -18.26 -4.03
C TRP A 80 -3.58 -18.75 -5.39
N ASN A 81 -4.17 -17.86 -6.19
CA ASN A 81 -4.69 -18.15 -7.52
C ASN A 81 -4.47 -16.97 -8.48
N PRO A 82 -3.31 -16.88 -9.17
CA PRO A 82 -3.00 -15.83 -10.13
C PRO A 82 -3.48 -16.15 -11.55
N ARG A 83 -4.30 -17.18 -11.75
CA ARG A 83 -4.71 -17.66 -13.08
C ARG A 83 -5.58 -16.64 -13.77
N LYS A 84 -5.46 -16.58 -15.09
CA LYS A 84 -6.21 -15.67 -15.97
C LYS A 84 -7.72 -15.77 -15.76
N GLU A 85 -8.25 -17.00 -15.76
CA GLU A 85 -9.70 -17.22 -15.60
C GLU A 85 -10.20 -16.62 -14.28
N TYR A 86 -9.45 -16.83 -13.18
CA TYR A 86 -9.81 -16.30 -11.87
C TYR A 86 -9.75 -14.78 -11.82
N ILE A 87 -8.72 -14.17 -12.41
CA ILE A 87 -8.57 -12.70 -12.48
C ILE A 87 -9.75 -12.09 -13.25
N LEU A 88 -10.11 -12.70 -14.42
CA LEU A 88 -11.21 -12.24 -15.27
C LEU A 88 -12.59 -12.41 -14.60
N GLU A 89 -12.77 -13.45 -13.81
CA GLU A 89 -14.00 -13.67 -13.04
C GLU A 89 -14.12 -12.69 -11.88
N GLN A 90 -13.03 -12.51 -11.09
CA GLN A 90 -13.08 -11.74 -9.86
C GLN A 90 -13.24 -10.23 -10.08
N VAL A 91 -12.77 -9.70 -11.20
CA VAL A 91 -12.98 -8.28 -11.51
C VAL A 91 -14.45 -7.92 -11.59
N GLU A 92 -15.30 -8.79 -12.13
CA GLU A 92 -16.77 -8.58 -12.21
C GLU A 92 -17.39 -8.46 -10.82
N GLY A 93 -16.95 -9.33 -9.90
CA GLY A 93 -17.33 -9.26 -8.49
C GLY A 93 -16.90 -7.96 -7.84
N SER A 94 -15.65 -7.53 -8.06
CA SER A 94 -15.11 -6.29 -7.52
C SER A 94 -15.83 -5.05 -8.07
N LEU A 95 -16.09 -4.98 -9.38
CA LEU A 95 -16.87 -3.90 -10.01
C LEU A 95 -18.27 -3.78 -9.40
N LYS A 96 -18.94 -4.92 -9.22
CA LYS A 96 -20.28 -4.98 -8.61
C LYS A 96 -20.28 -4.52 -7.16
N ARG A 97 -19.32 -4.99 -6.34
CA ARG A 97 -19.20 -4.61 -4.92
C ARG A 97 -18.85 -3.14 -4.77
N LEU A 98 -17.92 -2.65 -5.57
CA LEU A 98 -17.51 -1.23 -5.59
C LEU A 98 -18.57 -0.30 -6.21
N GLN A 99 -19.56 -0.85 -6.94
CA GLN A 99 -20.59 -0.08 -7.65
C GLN A 99 -19.99 0.92 -8.66
N VAL A 100 -18.99 0.48 -9.42
CA VAL A 100 -18.27 1.28 -10.41
C VAL A 100 -18.21 0.58 -11.76
N ASP A 101 -18.09 1.36 -12.84
CA ASP A 101 -17.96 0.82 -14.21
C ASP A 101 -16.52 0.37 -14.51
N HIS A 102 -15.53 0.94 -13.80
CA HIS A 102 -14.12 0.56 -13.91
C HIS A 102 -13.37 0.77 -12.59
N ILE A 103 -12.31 0.00 -12.38
CA ILE A 103 -11.34 0.17 -11.29
C ILE A 103 -10.14 0.96 -11.83
N ASP A 104 -9.71 2.00 -11.12
CA ASP A 104 -8.61 2.87 -11.59
C ASP A 104 -7.25 2.15 -11.57
N LEU A 105 -7.00 1.35 -10.51
CA LEU A 105 -5.80 0.51 -10.39
C LEU A 105 -6.17 -0.87 -9.87
N TYR A 106 -5.96 -1.92 -10.69
CA TYR A 106 -6.19 -3.30 -10.28
C TYR A 106 -4.86 -4.01 -10.08
N GLN A 107 -4.64 -4.63 -8.94
CA GLN A 107 -3.33 -5.15 -8.56
C GLN A 107 -3.35 -6.66 -8.34
N LEU A 108 -2.32 -7.36 -8.81
CA LEU A 108 -2.08 -8.72 -8.35
C LEU A 108 -1.65 -8.68 -6.88
N HIS A 109 -2.34 -9.41 -6.00
CA HIS A 109 -2.19 -9.33 -4.54
C HIS A 109 -1.12 -10.28 -4.00
N GLY A 110 0.05 -10.31 -4.61
CA GLY A 110 1.16 -11.20 -4.28
C GLY A 110 1.99 -11.54 -5.49
N GLY A 111 2.25 -12.81 -5.68
CA GLY A 111 3.01 -13.39 -6.79
C GLY A 111 4.20 -14.21 -6.32
N THR A 112 4.50 -15.28 -7.05
CA THR A 112 5.70 -16.10 -6.90
C THR A 112 6.41 -16.20 -8.24
N ILE A 113 7.68 -16.60 -8.23
CA ILE A 113 8.44 -16.77 -9.48
C ILE A 113 8.00 -18.03 -10.27
N GLU A 114 7.31 -18.93 -9.58
CA GLU A 114 6.77 -20.16 -10.15
C GLU A 114 5.43 -19.95 -10.85
N ASP A 115 4.81 -18.78 -10.66
CA ASP A 115 3.54 -18.46 -11.32
C ASP A 115 3.71 -18.33 -12.83
N ASN A 116 2.65 -18.63 -13.59
CA ASN A 116 2.60 -18.27 -15.01
C ASN A 116 2.36 -16.75 -15.14
N ILE A 117 3.46 -15.99 -15.03
CA ILE A 117 3.42 -14.51 -15.01
C ILE A 117 2.81 -13.95 -16.30
N ASP A 118 3.08 -14.59 -17.48
CA ASP A 118 2.54 -14.12 -18.76
C ASP A 118 1.02 -14.26 -18.82
N GLU A 119 0.47 -15.33 -18.26
CA GLU A 119 -0.98 -15.54 -18.17
C GLU A 119 -1.65 -14.48 -17.32
N SER A 120 -1.04 -14.12 -16.16
CA SER A 120 -1.53 -13.04 -15.31
C SER A 120 -1.46 -11.69 -16.02
N ILE A 121 -0.36 -11.39 -16.71
CA ILE A 121 -0.21 -10.16 -17.51
C ILE A 121 -1.27 -10.07 -18.59
N GLU A 122 -1.49 -11.16 -19.33
CA GLU A 122 -2.51 -11.22 -20.39
C GLU A 122 -3.91 -10.92 -19.83
N ALA A 123 -4.24 -11.43 -18.64
CA ALA A 123 -5.51 -11.12 -17.98
C ALA A 123 -5.66 -9.62 -17.73
N PHE A 124 -4.67 -8.95 -17.15
CA PHE A 124 -4.72 -7.52 -16.87
C PHE A 124 -4.77 -6.67 -18.14
N GLU A 125 -4.00 -7.01 -19.17
CA GLU A 125 -4.04 -6.30 -20.47
C GLU A 125 -5.43 -6.44 -21.13
N LEU A 126 -6.03 -7.62 -21.07
CA LEU A 126 -7.39 -7.85 -21.59
C LEU A 126 -8.42 -7.00 -20.82
N LEU A 127 -8.35 -6.97 -19.49
CA LEU A 127 -9.24 -6.15 -18.67
C LEU A 127 -9.10 -4.65 -18.96
N LYS A 128 -7.88 -4.20 -19.20
CA LYS A 128 -7.58 -2.82 -19.59
C LYS A 128 -8.15 -2.52 -21.00
N GLN A 129 -7.99 -3.42 -21.94
CA GLN A 129 -8.56 -3.30 -23.30
C GLN A 129 -10.09 -3.27 -23.27
N GLN A 130 -10.72 -4.03 -22.37
CA GLN A 130 -12.18 -4.03 -22.15
C GLN A 130 -12.68 -2.78 -21.40
N GLY A 131 -11.79 -1.91 -20.92
CA GLY A 131 -12.14 -0.73 -20.13
C GLY A 131 -12.59 -1.02 -18.68
N LYS A 132 -12.47 -2.26 -18.21
CA LYS A 132 -12.83 -2.66 -16.84
C LYS A 132 -11.84 -2.17 -15.79
N ILE A 133 -10.59 -1.96 -16.20
CA ILE A 133 -9.56 -1.34 -15.38
C ILE A 133 -8.84 -0.26 -16.17
N SER A 134 -8.42 0.82 -15.52
CA SER A 134 -7.64 1.86 -16.19
C SER A 134 -6.15 1.53 -16.22
N HIS A 135 -5.64 1.01 -15.12
CA HIS A 135 -4.23 0.65 -14.92
C HIS A 135 -4.14 -0.64 -14.11
N TYR A 136 -2.99 -1.29 -14.19
CA TYR A 136 -2.70 -2.42 -13.31
C TYR A 136 -1.30 -2.32 -12.70
N GLY A 137 -1.09 -3.07 -11.63
CA GLY A 137 0.14 -3.15 -10.86
C GLY A 137 0.23 -4.44 -10.06
N ILE A 138 1.22 -4.53 -9.20
CA ILE A 138 1.37 -5.66 -8.28
C ILE A 138 1.56 -5.18 -6.84
N SER A 139 1.12 -5.99 -5.88
CA SER A 139 1.43 -5.82 -4.46
C SER A 139 2.39 -6.92 -4.04
N SER A 140 3.70 -6.65 -4.10
CA SER A 140 4.73 -7.68 -3.86
C SER A 140 5.90 -7.14 -3.05
N ILE A 141 6.48 -8.02 -2.22
CA ILE A 141 7.73 -7.78 -1.47
C ILE A 141 8.87 -8.65 -2.00
N ARG A 142 8.71 -9.30 -3.16
CA ARG A 142 9.67 -10.26 -3.73
C ARG A 142 10.42 -9.62 -4.90
N PRO A 143 11.72 -9.30 -4.76
CA PRO A 143 12.51 -8.65 -5.82
C PRO A 143 12.54 -9.40 -7.14
N ASN A 144 12.64 -10.73 -7.12
CA ASN A 144 12.64 -11.56 -8.33
C ASN A 144 11.32 -11.45 -9.11
N VAL A 145 10.18 -11.47 -8.43
CA VAL A 145 8.85 -11.27 -9.04
C VAL A 145 8.71 -9.85 -9.60
N ILE A 146 9.13 -8.84 -8.83
CA ILE A 146 9.07 -7.44 -9.25
C ILE A 146 9.88 -7.24 -10.55
N ARG A 147 11.09 -7.81 -10.64
CA ARG A 147 11.92 -7.72 -11.86
C ARG A 147 11.24 -8.32 -13.09
N GLU A 148 10.59 -9.48 -12.94
CA GLU A 148 9.88 -10.09 -14.05
C GLU A 148 8.71 -9.22 -14.55
N TYR A 149 7.90 -8.68 -13.63
CA TYR A 149 6.81 -7.79 -14.02
C TYR A 149 7.30 -6.48 -14.64
N VAL A 150 8.37 -5.88 -14.12
CA VAL A 150 9.00 -4.68 -14.73
C VAL A 150 9.46 -4.95 -16.16
N LYS A 151 10.06 -6.11 -16.39
CA LYS A 151 10.60 -6.49 -17.72
C LYS A 151 9.53 -6.85 -18.73
N ARG A 152 8.42 -7.46 -18.30
CA ARG A 152 7.48 -8.17 -19.17
C ARG A 152 6.11 -7.49 -19.29
N SER A 153 5.82 -6.48 -18.49
CA SER A 153 4.47 -5.92 -18.40
C SER A 153 4.44 -4.39 -18.43
N ASN A 154 3.25 -3.84 -18.53
CA ASN A 154 2.99 -2.40 -18.47
C ASN A 154 2.45 -1.98 -17.09
N ILE A 155 2.95 -2.58 -16.00
CA ILE A 155 2.56 -2.16 -14.64
C ILE A 155 2.93 -0.70 -14.41
N VAL A 156 2.03 0.04 -13.76
CA VAL A 156 2.27 1.45 -13.41
C VAL A 156 2.70 1.64 -11.97
N SER A 157 2.55 0.61 -11.13
CA SER A 157 2.90 0.70 -9.71
C SER A 157 3.25 -0.66 -9.11
N VAL A 158 4.09 -0.60 -8.07
CA VAL A 158 4.31 -1.72 -7.14
C VAL A 158 3.97 -1.26 -5.73
N MET A 159 3.05 -1.96 -5.07
CA MET A 159 2.80 -1.77 -3.65
C MET A 159 3.73 -2.67 -2.85
N MET A 160 4.49 -2.09 -1.93
CA MET A 160 5.44 -2.83 -1.11
C MET A 160 5.51 -2.29 0.31
N GLN A 161 5.98 -3.12 1.22
CA GLN A 161 6.28 -2.71 2.58
C GLN A 161 7.57 -1.88 2.57
N TYR A 162 7.52 -0.68 3.16
CA TYR A 162 8.68 0.18 3.33
C TYR A 162 8.53 1.09 4.56
N SER A 163 9.53 1.11 5.40
CA SER A 163 9.60 1.92 6.63
C SER A 163 11.05 2.04 7.11
N LEU A 164 11.29 2.79 8.18
CA LEU A 164 12.61 2.82 8.84
C LEU A 164 13.08 1.42 9.32
N LEU A 165 12.14 0.53 9.67
CA LEU A 165 12.39 -0.86 10.08
C LEU A 165 12.22 -1.88 8.93
N ASP A 166 11.98 -1.44 7.70
CA ASP A 166 11.99 -2.30 6.53
C ASP A 166 12.52 -1.53 5.32
N ARG A 167 13.83 -1.48 5.22
CA ARG A 167 14.54 -0.77 4.15
C ARG A 167 15.05 -1.71 3.05
N ARG A 168 14.64 -2.98 3.09
CA ARG A 168 15.00 -3.99 2.07
C ARG A 168 14.76 -3.52 0.62
N PRO A 169 13.68 -2.76 0.29
CA PRO A 169 13.50 -2.25 -1.06
C PRO A 169 14.62 -1.34 -1.57
N GLU A 170 15.39 -0.72 -0.69
CA GLU A 170 16.53 0.14 -1.07
C GLU A 170 17.66 -0.67 -1.74
N GLU A 171 17.72 -1.99 -1.52
CA GLU A 171 18.78 -2.85 -2.07
C GLU A 171 18.75 -2.87 -3.62
N SER A 172 17.56 -2.92 -4.23
CA SER A 172 17.42 -3.01 -5.68
C SER A 172 16.08 -2.52 -6.22
N CYS A 173 14.97 -2.70 -5.47
CA CYS A 173 13.63 -2.50 -6.02
C CYS A 173 13.34 -1.02 -6.29
N LEU A 174 13.69 -0.11 -5.36
CA LEU A 174 13.37 1.31 -5.52
C LEU A 174 14.03 1.92 -6.74
N GLN A 175 15.33 1.64 -6.95
CA GLN A 175 16.07 2.13 -8.11
C GLN A 175 15.49 1.55 -9.41
N LEU A 176 15.26 0.22 -9.47
CA LEU A 176 14.68 -0.43 -10.63
C LEU A 176 13.34 0.20 -11.04
N LEU A 177 12.46 0.44 -10.07
CA LEU A 177 11.13 1.01 -10.33
C LEU A 177 11.23 2.47 -10.77
N GLN A 178 12.12 3.25 -10.16
CA GLN A 178 12.38 4.63 -10.56
C GLN A 178 12.90 4.72 -12.00
N ASP A 179 13.87 3.89 -12.38
CA ASP A 179 14.47 3.87 -13.73
C ASP A 179 13.43 3.51 -14.82
N ASN A 180 12.39 2.76 -14.44
CA ASN A 180 11.31 2.36 -15.33
C ASN A 180 10.04 3.23 -15.21
N ASN A 181 10.08 4.35 -14.46
CA ASN A 181 8.94 5.24 -14.22
C ASN A 181 7.71 4.53 -13.61
N ILE A 182 7.94 3.51 -12.78
CA ILE A 182 6.90 2.77 -12.06
C ILE A 182 6.79 3.32 -10.64
N GLY A 183 5.59 3.73 -10.25
CA GLY A 183 5.34 4.33 -8.94
C GLY A 183 5.40 3.29 -7.81
N VAL A 184 5.94 3.70 -6.66
CA VAL A 184 5.91 2.87 -5.45
C VAL A 184 4.81 3.34 -4.50
N LEU A 185 3.91 2.42 -4.14
CA LEU A 185 2.90 2.58 -3.11
C LEU A 185 3.42 1.94 -1.82
N ALA A 186 3.92 2.76 -0.90
CA ALA A 186 4.53 2.26 0.33
C ALA A 186 3.46 1.97 1.39
N ARG A 187 3.44 0.74 1.94
CA ARG A 187 2.60 0.37 3.08
C ARG A 187 3.44 0.02 4.30
N GLY A 188 2.82 -0.05 5.49
CA GLY A 188 3.51 -0.47 6.72
C GLY A 188 4.50 0.56 7.25
N THR A 189 4.34 1.82 6.94
CA THR A 189 5.29 2.92 7.17
C THR A 189 5.60 3.20 8.65
N VAL A 190 4.71 2.81 9.56
CA VAL A 190 4.90 2.91 11.02
C VAL A 190 5.31 1.57 11.66
N ALA A 191 5.69 0.57 10.85
CA ALA A 191 6.12 -0.76 11.30
C ALA A 191 5.18 -1.37 12.35
N GLN A 192 3.88 -1.48 12.03
CA GLN A 192 2.84 -1.98 12.94
C GLN A 192 2.69 -1.18 14.25
N GLY A 193 3.16 0.06 14.29
CA GLY A 193 3.16 0.93 15.46
C GLY A 193 4.43 0.86 16.31
N LEU A 194 5.41 0.04 15.95
CA LEU A 194 6.67 -0.10 16.66
C LEU A 194 7.53 1.17 16.62
N LEU A 195 7.36 1.99 15.59
CA LEU A 195 8.04 3.30 15.46
C LEU A 195 7.31 4.43 16.20
N VAL A 196 6.14 4.17 16.77
CA VAL A 196 5.28 5.22 17.36
C VAL A 196 5.11 5.03 18.86
N ASN A 197 4.32 4.05 19.26
CA ASN A 197 3.89 3.91 20.66
C ASN A 197 3.82 2.47 21.18
N LYS A 198 4.09 1.46 20.36
CA LYS A 198 4.10 0.07 20.82
C LYS A 198 5.45 -0.30 21.43
N PRO A 199 5.45 -1.16 22.46
CA PRO A 199 6.68 -1.70 23.03
C PRO A 199 7.56 -2.35 21.96
N ALA A 200 8.86 -2.13 22.03
CA ALA A 200 9.83 -2.71 21.11
C ALA A 200 9.84 -4.24 21.24
N LYS A 201 9.83 -4.92 20.11
CA LYS A 201 9.98 -6.37 19.96
C LYS A 201 10.75 -6.67 18.69
N PRO A 202 11.30 -7.87 18.52
CA PRO A 202 11.94 -8.25 17.26
C PRO A 202 11.02 -8.02 16.06
N TYR A 203 11.58 -7.48 14.98
CA TYR A 203 10.83 -7.17 13.77
C TYR A 203 11.70 -7.41 12.52
N LEU A 204 11.25 -8.30 11.64
CA LEU A 204 12.07 -8.82 10.56
C LEU A 204 13.40 -9.38 11.11
N ASN A 205 14.53 -8.92 10.62
CA ASN A 205 15.85 -9.32 11.10
C ASN A 205 16.47 -8.35 12.12
N TYR A 206 15.68 -7.41 12.67
CA TYR A 206 16.12 -6.53 13.76
C TYR A 206 15.78 -7.11 15.13
N SER A 207 16.71 -6.97 16.07
CA SER A 207 16.49 -7.25 17.48
C SER A 207 15.51 -6.26 18.13
N ALA A 208 14.98 -6.59 19.30
CA ALA A 208 14.18 -5.65 20.08
C ALA A 208 14.96 -4.36 20.42
N GLU A 209 16.28 -4.47 20.63
CA GLU A 209 17.15 -3.35 20.90
C GLU A 209 17.27 -2.42 19.68
N ASP A 210 17.46 -2.94 18.48
CA ASP A 210 17.51 -2.14 17.24
C ASP A 210 16.18 -1.45 16.98
N VAL A 211 15.05 -2.16 17.21
CA VAL A 211 13.71 -1.56 17.12
C VAL A 211 13.55 -0.41 18.12
N ALA A 212 14.02 -0.59 19.37
CA ALA A 212 13.98 0.47 20.37
C ALA A 212 14.86 1.67 19.99
N LYS A 213 16.05 1.43 19.43
CA LYS A 213 16.94 2.50 18.90
C LYS A 213 16.24 3.30 17.79
N ALA A 214 15.62 2.60 16.84
CA ALA A 214 14.88 3.23 15.73
C ALA A 214 13.70 4.06 16.24
N ALA A 215 12.88 3.50 17.15
CA ALA A 215 11.76 4.22 17.75
C ALA A 215 12.21 5.47 18.52
N LYS A 216 13.30 5.37 19.31
CA LYS A 216 13.89 6.51 20.02
C LYS A 216 14.40 7.58 19.06
N ALA A 217 15.01 7.20 17.93
CA ALA A 217 15.45 8.15 16.92
C ALA A 217 14.24 8.86 16.26
N VAL A 218 13.16 8.15 15.96
CA VAL A 218 11.93 8.79 15.47
C VAL A 218 11.41 9.78 16.52
N GLN A 219 11.41 9.40 17.80
CA GLN A 219 10.96 10.27 18.88
C GLN A 219 11.86 11.51 19.05
N SER A 220 13.18 11.39 18.85
CA SER A 220 14.14 12.52 19.00
C SER A 220 13.98 13.60 17.92
N VAL A 221 13.32 13.31 16.81
CA VAL A 221 13.02 14.27 15.74
C VAL A 221 11.55 14.75 15.75
N THR A 222 10.81 14.44 16.82
CA THR A 222 9.48 14.99 17.08
C THR A 222 9.60 16.29 17.88
N ASP A 223 8.55 17.10 17.82
CA ASP A 223 8.36 18.31 18.64
C ASP A 223 6.87 18.49 18.94
N GLY A 224 6.48 19.64 19.50
CA GLY A 224 5.06 19.90 19.85
C GLY A 224 4.08 19.83 18.69
N ASP A 225 4.57 20.02 17.45
CA ASP A 225 3.74 20.08 16.23
C ASP A 225 3.87 18.84 15.35
N ARG A 226 4.87 17.98 15.59
CA ARG A 226 5.22 16.83 14.76
C ARG A 226 5.22 15.54 15.56
N THR A 227 4.32 14.63 15.26
CA THR A 227 4.22 13.35 15.95
C THR A 227 5.21 12.30 15.41
N ALA A 228 5.47 11.25 16.19
CA ALA A 228 6.31 10.13 15.76
C ALA A 228 5.74 9.43 14.51
N ALA A 229 4.42 9.30 14.39
CA ALA A 229 3.80 8.72 13.21
C ALA A 229 4.04 9.59 11.97
N GLN A 230 3.90 10.91 12.09
CA GLN A 230 4.23 11.84 11.01
C GLN A 230 5.70 11.73 10.59
N MET A 231 6.62 11.69 11.55
CA MET A 231 8.05 11.60 11.23
C MET A 231 8.43 10.27 10.56
N ALA A 232 7.85 9.15 11.01
CA ALA A 232 8.02 7.85 10.36
C ALA A 232 7.48 7.85 8.92
N MET A 233 6.30 8.44 8.67
CA MET A 233 5.74 8.59 7.32
C MET A 233 6.58 9.53 6.45
N ARG A 234 7.08 10.64 6.98
CA ARG A 234 7.92 11.58 6.26
C ARG A 234 9.25 10.98 5.83
N PHE A 235 9.87 10.16 6.68
CA PHE A 235 11.03 9.37 6.28
C PHE A 235 10.76 8.61 4.97
N VAL A 236 9.62 7.94 4.88
CA VAL A 236 9.20 7.21 3.69
C VAL A 236 8.96 8.16 2.51
N LEU A 237 8.21 9.24 2.70
CA LEU A 237 7.88 10.21 1.64
C LEU A 237 9.10 10.95 1.07
N ARG A 238 10.19 11.05 1.83
CA ARG A 238 11.46 11.66 1.39
C ARG A 238 12.36 10.70 0.61
N THR A 239 11.99 9.42 0.54
CA THR A 239 12.74 8.45 -0.24
C THR A 239 12.38 8.56 -1.72
N PRO A 240 13.37 8.70 -2.62
CA PRO A 240 13.13 8.74 -4.06
C PRO A 240 12.36 7.51 -4.55
N GLY A 241 11.52 7.70 -5.57
CA GLY A 241 10.68 6.63 -6.13
C GLY A 241 9.37 6.38 -5.38
N ILE A 242 9.22 6.81 -4.13
CA ILE A 242 7.96 6.68 -3.41
C ILE A 242 6.93 7.69 -3.94
N SER A 243 5.87 7.16 -4.54
CA SER A 243 4.76 7.97 -5.10
C SER A 243 3.75 8.35 -4.03
N SER A 244 3.35 7.39 -3.20
CA SER A 244 2.35 7.59 -2.15
C SER A 244 2.55 6.60 -1.00
N ILE A 245 2.10 6.98 0.19
CA ILE A 245 1.94 6.09 1.33
C ILE A 245 0.49 5.63 1.40
N VAL A 246 0.27 4.32 1.44
CA VAL A 246 -1.03 3.72 1.74
C VAL A 246 -1.14 3.54 3.25
N ALA A 247 -1.73 4.54 3.89
CA ALA A 247 -1.86 4.60 5.34
C ALA A 247 -3.08 3.79 5.82
N GLY A 248 -2.88 2.87 6.75
CA GLY A 248 -3.97 2.18 7.45
C GLY A 248 -4.58 3.13 8.50
N ILE A 249 -5.80 3.57 8.26
CA ILE A 249 -6.49 4.59 9.06
C ILE A 249 -7.76 3.97 9.65
N ARG A 250 -7.97 4.17 10.96
CA ARG A 250 -9.15 3.67 11.71
C ARG A 250 -9.91 4.77 12.44
N THR A 251 -9.25 5.88 12.72
CA THR A 251 -9.83 6.97 13.49
C THR A 251 -9.63 8.31 12.78
N MET A 252 -10.48 9.29 13.08
CA MET A 252 -10.36 10.63 12.54
C MET A 252 -9.01 11.26 12.90
N GLN A 253 -8.53 11.05 14.11
CA GLN A 253 -7.22 11.52 14.56
C GLN A 253 -6.08 10.95 13.71
N GLN A 254 -6.09 9.63 13.40
CA GLN A 254 -5.10 9.02 12.54
C GLN A 254 -5.16 9.56 11.10
N LEU A 255 -6.36 9.88 10.61
CA LEU A 255 -6.54 10.51 9.30
C LEU A 255 -5.86 11.88 9.25
N GLU A 256 -6.17 12.74 10.20
CA GLU A 256 -5.61 14.10 10.28
C GLU A 256 -4.08 14.06 10.45
N GLU A 257 -3.58 13.18 11.31
CA GLU A 257 -2.16 12.94 11.51
C GLU A 257 -1.47 12.49 10.22
N ALA A 258 -2.05 11.53 9.50
CA ALA A 258 -1.48 11.04 8.23
C ALA A 258 -1.47 12.13 7.15
N VAL A 259 -2.53 12.93 7.01
CA VAL A 259 -2.58 14.03 6.04
C VAL A 259 -1.51 15.08 6.34
N GLN A 260 -1.30 15.42 7.62
CA GLN A 260 -0.25 16.36 8.02
C GLN A 260 1.17 15.83 7.69
N ALA A 261 1.37 14.51 7.64
CA ALA A 261 2.64 13.93 7.22
C ALA A 261 3.04 14.28 5.78
N ALA A 262 2.11 14.65 4.91
CA ALA A 262 2.39 15.07 3.53
C ALA A 262 3.05 16.46 3.43
N LYS A 263 2.95 17.32 4.45
CA LYS A 263 3.57 18.64 4.45
C LYS A 263 5.09 18.50 4.52
N PRO A 264 5.89 19.25 3.72
CA PRO A 264 7.34 19.17 3.74
C PRO A 264 7.92 19.72 5.04
N PHE A 265 8.32 18.85 5.97
CA PHE A 265 8.77 19.28 7.29
C PHE A 265 9.74 18.31 7.99
N ILE A 266 10.70 17.76 7.26
CA ILE A 266 11.86 17.04 7.84
C ILE A 266 13.12 17.64 7.25
N THR A 267 14.06 18.04 8.11
CA THR A 267 15.35 18.59 7.70
C THR A 267 16.26 17.46 7.21
N GLU A 268 17.29 17.81 6.44
CA GLU A 268 18.29 16.82 6.00
C GLU A 268 19.08 16.22 7.19
N ALA A 269 19.30 17.00 8.26
CA ALA A 269 19.95 16.52 9.48
C ALA A 269 19.08 15.47 10.20
N GLU A 270 17.77 15.72 10.34
CA GLU A 270 16.84 14.76 10.93
C GLU A 270 16.72 13.49 10.07
N LEU A 271 16.64 13.65 8.75
CA LEU A 271 16.61 12.54 7.82
C LEU A 271 17.88 11.69 7.89
N HIS A 272 19.05 12.34 8.01
CA HIS A 272 20.33 11.67 8.20
C HIS A 272 20.34 10.87 9.51
N THR A 273 19.89 11.47 10.61
CA THR A 273 19.77 10.80 11.92
C THR A 273 18.92 9.52 11.80
N LEU A 274 17.77 9.61 11.16
CA LEU A 274 16.90 8.43 10.96
C LEU A 274 17.56 7.37 10.06
N ARG A 275 18.25 7.78 9.00
CA ARG A 275 18.89 6.83 8.07
C ARG A 275 20.08 6.08 8.67
N THR A 276 20.76 6.68 9.63
CA THR A 276 22.01 6.14 10.20
C THR A 276 21.84 5.41 11.52
N VAL A 277 20.67 5.51 12.18
CA VAL A 277 20.41 4.93 13.51
C VAL A 277 20.52 3.41 13.55
N ILE A 278 20.14 2.75 12.48
CA ILE A 278 20.26 1.30 12.27
C ILE A 278 20.75 1.02 10.85
N VAL A 279 21.43 -0.10 10.67
CA VAL A 279 21.86 -0.55 9.34
C VAL A 279 20.61 -0.98 8.54
N ALA A 280 20.53 -0.56 7.26
CA ALA A 280 19.46 -0.97 6.39
C ALA A 280 19.48 -2.50 6.19
N ASN A 281 18.34 -3.14 6.43
CA ASN A 281 18.20 -4.58 6.20
C ASN A 281 18.13 -4.91 4.68
N LYS A 282 18.39 -6.18 4.37
CA LYS A 282 18.39 -6.70 3.00
C LYS A 282 17.45 -7.88 2.88
N TYR A 283 17.09 -8.22 1.66
CA TYR A 283 16.33 -9.43 1.39
C TYR A 283 17.20 -10.66 1.61
N GLU A 284 16.69 -11.63 2.38
CA GLU A 284 17.34 -12.92 2.60
C GLU A 284 16.84 -13.98 1.58
N GLN A 285 15.64 -13.75 1.02
CA GLN A 285 14.99 -14.64 0.06
C GLN A 285 14.48 -13.86 -1.15
N HIS A 286 14.15 -14.56 -2.24
CA HIS A 286 13.52 -14.01 -3.45
C HIS A 286 14.36 -12.92 -4.16
N ARG A 287 15.67 -13.02 -4.02
CA ARG A 287 16.65 -12.08 -4.64
C ARG A 287 16.73 -12.18 -6.15
#